data_67d8d9dd9bfab051928950e248e9d993
#
_entry.id   67d8d9dd9bfab051928950e248e9d993
#
_cell.length_a   1.000
_cell.length_b   1.000
_cell.length_c   1.000
_cell.angle_alpha   90.00
_cell.angle_beta   90.00
_cell.angle_gamma   90.00
#
_symmetry.space_group_name_H-M   'P 1'
#
loop_
_entity.id
_entity.type
_entity.pdbx_description
1 polymer ?
#
loop_
_entity_poly.entity_id
_entity_poly.type
_entity_poly.pdbx_seq_one_letter_code
_entity_poly.pdbx_strand_id
1 'polypeptide(L)'
;MTVFTGKSVYDAAVCGLICILRKPKLSAERMHVDDISTELKRVEAARIVAAEQLQQLYELFLDKIGESNAQIFNIHMMMLEDEDYNGSIEGMIRSEQVNAEYAVARTSDVFAQMLEAMDNEYMRARSADVRDVSNRLLSILTDTPMDFPWVPENSVVCADDLTPSETAALERRNIAALVTAHGSAISHTAILAHSMNIPTVIGIGDEFLANIRPGEQAFVDGFSGEVILEPDAGILSKLTAPQEKSTDTSEGTHTADGTHVSIYSADDPCAPLPEYADGIAVFGCPLLSDETKQYEYYRAIAERTPDCRAIIRMPVIS
;
A
#
# COMPACT_ATOMS: atom_id res chain seq x y z
N MET A 1 29.25 -9.02 1.88
CA MET A 1 27.93 -9.51 1.50
C MET A 1 27.14 -9.75 2.77
N THR A 2 26.09 -8.98 3.00
CA THR A 2 25.21 -9.10 4.18
C THR A 2 23.81 -9.37 3.67
N VAL A 3 23.13 -10.36 4.27
CA VAL A 3 21.78 -10.78 3.88
C VAL A 3 20.82 -10.44 5.00
N PHE A 4 19.71 -9.80 4.66
CA PHE A 4 18.60 -9.52 5.54
C PHE A 4 17.35 -10.19 5.00
N THR A 5 16.43 -10.58 5.87
CA THR A 5 15.21 -11.29 5.48
C THR A 5 14.00 -10.58 6.07
N GLY A 6 13.04 -10.29 5.21
CA GLY A 6 11.74 -9.74 5.57
C GLY A 6 10.60 -10.57 4.97
N LYS A 7 9.42 -9.99 4.89
CA LYS A 7 8.26 -10.61 4.23
C LYS A 7 8.13 -10.08 2.82
N SER A 8 8.10 -10.98 1.83
CA SER A 8 7.80 -10.64 0.45
C SER A 8 6.35 -10.18 0.29
N VAL A 9 6.16 -9.23 -0.62
CA VAL A 9 4.84 -8.70 -1.02
C VAL A 9 4.59 -8.90 -2.51
N TYR A 10 5.63 -8.80 -3.34
CA TYR A 10 5.52 -8.99 -4.78
C TYR A 10 6.71 -9.79 -5.32
N ASP A 11 6.40 -10.85 -6.06
CA ASP A 11 7.34 -11.87 -6.52
C ASP A 11 8.13 -11.41 -7.74
N ALA A 12 9.19 -10.64 -7.53
CA ALA A 12 10.16 -10.26 -8.55
C ALA A 12 11.53 -10.03 -7.92
N ALA A 13 12.61 -10.25 -8.69
CA ALA A 13 13.97 -10.02 -8.24
C ALA A 13 14.59 -8.87 -9.03
N VAL A 14 15.19 -7.91 -8.34
CA VAL A 14 15.78 -6.72 -8.94
C VAL A 14 17.06 -6.31 -8.23
N CYS A 15 17.88 -5.54 -8.93
CA CYS A 15 19.05 -4.91 -8.35
C CYS A 15 19.01 -3.40 -8.61
N GLY A 16 19.38 -2.61 -7.61
CA GLY A 16 19.38 -1.16 -7.72
C GLY A 16 20.26 -0.50 -6.66
N LEU A 17 20.39 0.82 -6.74
CA LEU A 17 21.10 1.61 -5.75
C LEU A 17 20.17 2.00 -4.60
N ILE A 18 20.63 1.87 -3.38
CA ILE A 18 19.87 2.23 -2.18
C ILE A 18 19.61 3.74 -2.14
N CYS A 19 18.34 4.08 -2.00
CA CYS A 19 17.85 5.41 -1.68
C CYS A 19 17.10 5.35 -0.34
N ILE A 20 17.66 5.98 0.71
CA ILE A 20 17.04 5.99 2.03
C ILE A 20 16.04 7.15 2.09
N LEU A 21 14.76 6.83 2.24
CA LEU A 21 13.73 7.83 2.48
C LEU A 21 13.73 8.23 3.96
N ARG A 22 14.02 9.50 4.18
CA ARG A 22 13.84 10.10 5.50
C ARG A 22 12.62 11.00 5.46
N LYS A 23 11.64 10.69 6.30
CA LYS A 23 10.44 11.52 6.44
C LYS A 23 10.84 12.91 6.96
N PRO A 24 10.30 13.99 6.37
CA PRO A 24 10.46 15.30 6.97
C PRO A 24 9.83 15.29 8.37
N LYS A 25 10.55 15.82 9.34
CA LYS A 25 10.03 15.94 10.70
C LYS A 25 9.04 17.10 10.71
N LEU A 26 7.75 16.80 10.66
CA LEU A 26 6.70 17.81 10.77
C LEU A 26 6.77 18.39 12.20
N SER A 27 6.95 19.71 12.30
CA SER A 27 7.02 20.38 13.58
C SER A 27 5.61 20.60 14.11
N ALA A 28 5.36 20.10 15.31
CA ALA A 28 4.11 20.27 16.03
C ALA A 28 4.41 20.80 17.44
N GLU A 29 5.27 21.82 17.52
CA GLU A 29 5.58 22.46 18.82
C GLU A 29 4.34 23.11 19.40
N ARG A 30 4.17 22.96 20.71
CA ARG A 30 3.06 23.59 21.45
C ARG A 30 3.26 25.08 21.50
N MET A 31 2.34 25.82 20.88
CA MET A 31 2.32 27.27 20.94
C MET A 31 0.99 27.74 21.53
N HIS A 32 1.05 28.76 22.39
CA HIS A 32 -0.16 29.42 22.91
C HIS A 32 -0.73 30.35 21.83
N VAL A 33 -2.05 30.32 21.67
CA VAL A 33 -2.77 31.15 20.69
C VAL A 33 -3.88 31.95 21.40
N ASP A 34 -3.97 33.24 21.11
CA ASP A 34 -5.02 34.10 21.61
C ASP A 34 -6.28 34.07 20.75
N ASP A 35 -6.11 33.90 19.42
CA ASP A 35 -7.22 33.87 18.47
C ASP A 35 -7.61 32.41 18.07
N ILE A 36 -8.41 31.82 18.94
CA ILE A 36 -8.97 30.47 18.73
C ILE A 36 -9.74 30.36 17.41
N SER A 37 -10.45 31.44 17.03
CA SER A 37 -11.28 31.42 15.80
C SER A 37 -10.42 31.26 14.55
N THR A 38 -9.26 31.90 14.53
CA THR A 38 -8.32 31.77 13.40
C THR A 38 -7.74 30.36 13.33
N GLU A 39 -7.36 29.75 14.46
CA GLU A 39 -6.83 28.38 14.48
C GLU A 39 -7.87 27.36 14.00
N LEU A 40 -9.13 27.47 14.43
CA LEU A 40 -10.19 26.60 13.96
C LEU A 40 -10.44 26.73 12.46
N LYS A 41 -10.37 27.94 11.90
CA LYS A 41 -10.47 28.15 10.45
C LYS A 41 -9.29 27.56 9.69
N ARG A 42 -8.09 27.59 10.28
CA ARG A 42 -6.90 26.94 9.68
C ARG A 42 -7.07 25.42 9.58
N VAL A 43 -7.59 24.79 10.64
CA VAL A 43 -7.87 23.35 10.64
C VAL A 43 -8.92 23.03 9.58
N GLU A 44 -10.03 23.79 9.51
CA GLU A 44 -11.07 23.55 8.52
C GLU A 44 -10.58 23.74 7.09
N ALA A 45 -9.81 24.79 6.81
CA ALA A 45 -9.18 24.99 5.51
C ALA A 45 -8.22 23.83 5.14
N ALA A 46 -7.43 23.35 6.10
CA ALA A 46 -6.53 22.22 5.89
C ALA A 46 -7.31 20.92 5.60
N ARG A 47 -8.44 20.68 6.25
CA ARG A 47 -9.32 19.53 5.99
C ARG A 47 -9.86 19.54 4.56
N ILE A 48 -10.34 20.68 4.08
CA ILE A 48 -10.83 20.82 2.70
C ILE A 48 -9.73 20.47 1.69
N VAL A 49 -8.55 21.06 1.85
CA VAL A 49 -7.40 20.78 0.97
C VAL A 49 -6.96 19.31 1.06
N ALA A 50 -6.97 18.72 2.27
CA ALA A 50 -6.64 17.31 2.46
C ALA A 50 -7.62 16.39 1.75
N ALA A 51 -8.92 16.68 1.83
CA ALA A 51 -9.97 15.92 1.14
C ALA A 51 -9.82 16.01 -0.38
N GLU A 52 -9.54 17.20 -0.93
CA GLU A 52 -9.28 17.38 -2.37
C GLU A 52 -8.06 16.58 -2.84
N GLN A 53 -6.98 16.56 -2.06
CA GLN A 53 -5.78 15.76 -2.37
C GLN A 53 -6.08 14.25 -2.34
N LEU A 54 -6.84 13.77 -1.36
CA LEU A 54 -7.25 12.36 -1.27
C LEU A 54 -8.17 11.95 -2.41
N GLN A 55 -9.09 12.82 -2.79
CA GLN A 55 -9.95 12.61 -3.96
C GLN A 55 -9.12 12.48 -5.25
N GLN A 56 -8.12 13.33 -5.45
CA GLN A 56 -7.20 13.23 -6.60
C GLN A 56 -6.41 11.91 -6.59
N LEU A 57 -5.97 11.43 -5.42
CA LEU A 57 -5.33 10.12 -5.29
C LEU A 57 -6.30 8.99 -5.62
N TYR A 58 -7.51 9.03 -5.10
CA TYR A 58 -8.56 8.06 -5.42
C TYR A 58 -8.78 7.94 -6.93
N GLU A 59 -8.99 9.07 -7.61
CA GLU A 59 -9.22 9.11 -9.06
C GLU A 59 -8.00 8.59 -9.85
N LEU A 60 -6.78 8.99 -9.43
CA LEU A 60 -5.54 8.53 -10.06
C LEU A 60 -5.35 7.00 -9.97
N PHE A 61 -5.70 6.43 -8.82
CA PHE A 61 -5.49 5.01 -8.56
C PHE A 61 -6.67 4.13 -8.96
N LEU A 62 -7.87 4.70 -9.12
CA LEU A 62 -9.08 3.96 -9.52
C LEU A 62 -8.85 3.12 -10.79
N ASP A 63 -8.28 3.74 -11.83
CA ASP A 63 -8.01 3.09 -13.10
C ASP A 63 -6.81 2.14 -13.07
N LYS A 64 -5.86 2.35 -12.13
CA LYS A 64 -4.59 1.62 -12.09
C LYS A 64 -4.66 0.34 -11.26
N ILE A 65 -5.29 0.42 -10.11
CA ILE A 65 -5.29 -0.67 -9.12
C ILE A 65 -6.70 -1.18 -8.81
N GLY A 66 -7.70 -0.64 -9.49
CA GLY A 66 -9.11 -0.99 -9.31
C GLY A 66 -9.76 -0.35 -8.08
N GLU A 67 -11.10 -0.32 -8.10
CA GLU A 67 -11.92 0.35 -7.06
C GLU A 67 -11.64 -0.19 -5.65
N SER A 68 -11.52 -1.51 -5.51
CA SER A 68 -11.32 -2.15 -4.20
C SER A 68 -10.05 -1.66 -3.47
N ASN A 69 -8.95 -1.49 -4.20
CA ASN A 69 -7.69 -1.03 -3.62
C ASN A 69 -7.64 0.49 -3.46
N ALA A 70 -8.25 1.25 -4.40
CA ALA A 70 -8.35 2.71 -4.30
C ALA A 70 -9.25 3.17 -3.14
N GLN A 71 -10.13 2.29 -2.63
CA GLN A 71 -11.07 2.59 -1.54
C GLN A 71 -10.38 3.08 -0.25
N ILE A 72 -9.08 2.82 -0.06
CA ILE A 72 -8.33 3.34 1.08
C ILE A 72 -8.37 4.87 1.15
N PHE A 73 -8.30 5.55 0.01
CA PHE A 73 -8.35 7.01 -0.03
C PHE A 73 -9.73 7.55 0.35
N ASN A 74 -10.81 6.82 0.01
CA ASN A 74 -12.16 7.15 0.48
C ASN A 74 -12.29 6.96 2.00
N ILE A 75 -11.69 5.91 2.56
CA ILE A 75 -11.66 5.69 4.01
C ILE A 75 -10.92 6.84 4.69
N HIS A 76 -9.81 7.31 4.14
CA HIS A 76 -9.09 8.47 4.67
C HIS A 76 -9.93 9.76 4.60
N MET A 77 -10.72 9.97 3.53
CA MET A 77 -11.68 11.09 3.47
C MET A 77 -12.74 10.98 4.55
N MET A 78 -13.30 9.79 4.78
CA MET A 78 -14.27 9.58 5.88
C MET A 78 -13.66 9.87 7.26
N MET A 79 -12.37 9.53 7.47
CA MET A 79 -11.66 9.87 8.72
C MET A 79 -11.49 11.37 8.89
N LEU A 80 -11.28 12.14 7.82
CA LEU A 80 -11.26 13.61 7.89
C LEU A 80 -12.62 14.21 8.28
N GLU A 81 -13.71 13.51 8.03
CA GLU A 81 -15.08 13.92 8.36
C GLU A 81 -15.56 13.40 9.71
N ASP A 82 -14.77 12.53 10.37
CA ASP A 82 -15.13 11.92 11.64
C ASP A 82 -15.32 12.97 12.75
N GLU A 83 -16.52 12.93 13.38
CA GLU A 83 -16.91 13.92 14.39
C GLU A 83 -16.08 13.83 15.68
N ASP A 84 -15.68 12.62 16.10
CA ASP A 84 -14.89 12.42 17.32
C ASP A 84 -13.46 12.89 17.13
N TYR A 85 -12.89 12.59 15.96
CA TYR A 85 -11.54 13.05 15.60
C TYR A 85 -11.48 14.58 15.52
N ASN A 86 -12.40 15.20 14.79
CA ASN A 86 -12.47 16.65 14.62
C ASN A 86 -12.83 17.35 15.94
N GLY A 87 -13.80 16.80 16.68
CA GLY A 87 -14.20 17.31 17.99
C GLY A 87 -13.05 17.30 19.00
N SER A 88 -12.16 16.30 18.94
CA SER A 88 -10.97 16.24 19.79
C SER A 88 -9.96 17.34 19.45
N ILE A 89 -9.71 17.60 18.16
CA ILE A 89 -8.83 18.70 17.70
C ILE A 89 -9.40 20.05 18.15
N GLU A 90 -10.68 20.31 17.84
CA GLU A 90 -11.33 21.57 18.19
C GLU A 90 -11.42 21.77 19.70
N GLY A 91 -11.73 20.70 20.45
CA GLY A 91 -11.78 20.72 21.90
C GLY A 91 -10.46 21.11 22.52
N MET A 92 -9.36 20.57 22.02
CA MET A 92 -8.01 20.90 22.48
C MET A 92 -7.63 22.36 22.18
N ILE A 93 -7.91 22.85 20.96
CA ILE A 93 -7.67 24.25 20.60
C ILE A 93 -8.46 25.19 21.52
N ARG A 94 -9.74 24.90 21.80
CA ARG A 94 -10.59 25.73 22.64
C ARG A 94 -10.20 25.70 24.11
N SER A 95 -9.89 24.51 24.65
CA SER A 95 -9.67 24.33 26.09
C SER A 95 -8.24 24.66 26.51
N GLU A 96 -7.25 24.36 25.66
CA GLU A 96 -5.83 24.55 25.99
C GLU A 96 -5.20 25.76 25.31
N GLN A 97 -5.94 26.46 24.45
CA GLN A 97 -5.48 27.62 23.67
C GLN A 97 -4.16 27.32 22.93
N VAL A 98 -4.13 26.20 22.20
CA VAL A 98 -2.97 25.74 21.45
C VAL A 98 -3.17 25.89 19.94
N ASN A 99 -2.06 25.92 19.20
CA ASN A 99 -2.06 25.98 17.74
C ASN A 99 -2.60 24.70 17.09
N ALA A 100 -3.07 24.83 15.87
CA ALA A 100 -3.67 23.76 15.09
C ALA A 100 -2.74 22.54 14.92
N GLU A 101 -1.45 22.80 14.64
CA GLU A 101 -0.46 21.73 14.43
C GLU A 101 -0.31 20.85 15.67
N TYR A 102 -0.21 21.47 16.84
CA TYR A 102 -0.09 20.71 18.10
C TYR A 102 -1.37 19.90 18.38
N ALA A 103 -2.54 20.50 18.19
CA ALA A 103 -3.81 19.84 18.41
C ALA A 103 -3.98 18.62 17.50
N VAL A 104 -3.66 18.76 16.20
CA VAL A 104 -3.70 17.64 15.23
C VAL A 104 -2.72 16.54 15.62
N ALA A 105 -1.47 16.87 15.93
CA ALA A 105 -0.45 15.88 16.29
C ALA A 105 -0.83 15.10 17.56
N ARG A 106 -1.32 15.78 18.59
CA ARG A 106 -1.73 15.13 19.84
C ARG A 106 -2.97 14.27 19.69
N THR A 107 -3.94 14.72 18.90
CA THR A 107 -5.12 13.90 18.57
C THR A 107 -4.70 12.65 17.78
N SER A 108 -3.82 12.80 16.81
CA SER A 108 -3.24 11.67 16.08
C SER A 108 -2.62 10.62 17.00
N ASP A 109 -1.77 11.07 17.94
CA ASP A 109 -1.13 10.17 18.90
C ASP A 109 -2.15 9.40 19.76
N VAL A 110 -3.17 10.09 20.24
CA VAL A 110 -4.20 9.48 21.09
C VAL A 110 -5.01 8.44 20.32
N PHE A 111 -5.49 8.79 19.12
CA PHE A 111 -6.30 7.87 18.30
C PHE A 111 -5.48 6.68 17.82
N ALA A 112 -4.24 6.90 17.37
CA ALA A 112 -3.34 5.82 16.95
C ALA A 112 -3.05 4.86 18.10
N GLN A 113 -2.72 5.36 19.31
CA GLN A 113 -2.49 4.54 20.50
C GLN A 113 -3.72 3.76 20.92
N MET A 114 -4.92 4.34 20.82
CA MET A 114 -6.17 3.62 21.10
C MET A 114 -6.33 2.41 20.16
N LEU A 115 -6.07 2.57 18.87
CA LEU A 115 -6.11 1.48 17.90
C LEU A 115 -5.01 0.44 18.12
N GLU A 116 -3.79 0.87 18.43
CA GLU A 116 -2.65 -0.01 18.72
C GLU A 116 -2.87 -0.88 19.97
N ALA A 117 -3.65 -0.38 20.93
CA ALA A 117 -4.00 -1.12 22.16
C ALA A 117 -5.10 -2.18 21.96
N MET A 118 -5.74 -2.24 20.79
CA MET A 118 -6.78 -3.22 20.51
C MET A 118 -6.20 -4.62 20.25
N ASP A 119 -6.91 -5.67 20.69
CA ASP A 119 -6.49 -7.06 20.46
C ASP A 119 -6.60 -7.52 18.99
N ASN A 120 -7.36 -6.80 18.18
CA ASN A 120 -7.60 -7.11 16.78
C ASN A 120 -6.47 -6.56 15.88
N GLU A 121 -5.74 -7.45 15.19
CA GLU A 121 -4.62 -7.08 14.29
C GLU A 121 -5.05 -6.12 13.16
N TYR A 122 -6.26 -6.32 12.61
CA TYR A 122 -6.81 -5.43 11.60
C TYR A 122 -7.01 -4.00 12.13
N MET A 123 -7.53 -3.87 13.37
CA MET A 123 -7.70 -2.54 13.99
C MET A 123 -6.35 -1.89 14.34
N ARG A 124 -5.38 -2.68 14.80
CA ARG A 124 -4.02 -2.16 15.02
C ARG A 124 -3.39 -1.60 13.76
N ALA A 125 -3.58 -2.28 12.62
CA ALA A 125 -3.06 -1.79 11.33
C ALA A 125 -3.66 -0.43 10.92
N ARG A 126 -4.89 -0.11 11.38
CA ARG A 126 -5.54 1.19 11.12
C ARG A 126 -4.89 2.38 11.83
N SER A 127 -4.04 2.14 12.82
CA SER A 127 -3.26 3.22 13.45
C SER A 127 -2.37 3.96 12.43
N ALA A 128 -1.86 3.24 11.43
CA ALA A 128 -1.09 3.83 10.34
C ALA A 128 -1.93 4.78 9.47
N ASP A 129 -3.20 4.44 9.24
CA ASP A 129 -4.13 5.28 8.46
C ASP A 129 -4.43 6.59 9.20
N VAL A 130 -4.64 6.54 10.54
CA VAL A 130 -4.80 7.74 11.38
C VAL A 130 -3.57 8.65 11.26
N ARG A 131 -2.37 8.06 11.34
CA ARG A 131 -1.12 8.82 11.19
C ARG A 131 -0.97 9.43 9.80
N ASP A 132 -1.39 8.73 8.74
CA ASP A 132 -1.32 9.23 7.36
C ASP A 132 -2.22 10.46 7.19
N VAL A 133 -3.49 10.36 7.60
CA VAL A 133 -4.45 11.46 7.54
C VAL A 133 -3.96 12.67 8.36
N SER A 134 -3.47 12.42 9.57
CA SER A 134 -2.95 13.48 10.45
C SER A 134 -1.69 14.16 9.90
N ASN A 135 -0.76 13.37 9.34
CA ASN A 135 0.45 13.91 8.70
C ASN A 135 0.11 14.75 7.48
N ARG A 136 -0.93 14.40 6.73
CA ARG A 136 -1.43 15.21 5.62
C ARG A 136 -1.96 16.55 6.12
N LEU A 137 -2.76 16.57 7.18
CA LEU A 137 -3.22 17.83 7.80
C LEU A 137 -2.04 18.67 8.29
N LEU A 138 -1.07 18.06 8.98
CA LEU A 138 0.13 18.74 9.46
C LEU A 138 0.96 19.32 8.32
N SER A 139 1.14 18.59 7.23
CA SER A 139 1.85 19.04 6.05
C SER A 139 1.22 20.33 5.47
N ILE A 140 -0.12 20.37 5.39
CA ILE A 140 -0.85 21.54 4.90
C ILE A 140 -0.75 22.70 5.89
N LEU A 141 -0.93 22.45 7.18
CA LEU A 141 -0.88 23.46 8.23
C LEU A 141 0.51 24.11 8.35
N THR A 142 1.58 23.34 8.11
CA THR A 142 2.98 23.79 8.19
C THR A 142 3.55 24.24 6.84
N ASP A 143 2.75 24.20 5.77
CA ASP A 143 3.20 24.46 4.38
C ASP A 143 4.46 23.64 4.02
N THR A 144 4.52 22.39 4.54
CA THR A 144 5.63 21.48 4.30
C THR A 144 5.16 20.38 3.32
N PRO A 145 5.65 20.36 2.07
CA PRO A 145 5.23 19.37 1.09
C PRO A 145 5.48 17.94 1.59
N MET A 146 4.50 17.05 1.39
CA MET A 146 4.67 15.61 1.62
C MET A 146 5.48 14.92 0.53
N ASP A 147 5.88 15.66 -0.50
CA ASP A 147 6.67 15.12 -1.59
C ASP A 147 8.07 14.70 -1.13
N PHE A 148 8.45 13.49 -1.50
CA PHE A 148 9.83 13.05 -1.30
C PHE A 148 10.78 13.88 -2.16
N PRO A 149 11.86 14.43 -1.56
CA PRO A 149 12.68 15.45 -2.24
C PRO A 149 13.25 14.93 -3.56
N TRP A 150 13.85 13.80 -3.64
CA TRP A 150 14.39 13.23 -4.87
C TRP A 150 14.65 11.74 -4.70
N VAL A 151 13.95 10.94 -5.48
CA VAL A 151 14.16 9.50 -5.55
C VAL A 151 14.69 9.18 -6.95
N PRO A 152 15.92 8.69 -7.08
CA PRO A 152 16.46 8.31 -8.38
C PRO A 152 15.64 7.21 -9.04
N GLU A 153 15.54 7.25 -10.36
CA GLU A 153 14.99 6.13 -11.12
C GLU A 153 15.78 4.83 -10.88
N ASN A 154 15.09 3.72 -10.92
CA ASN A 154 15.67 2.38 -10.71
C ASN A 154 16.41 2.22 -9.36
N SER A 155 16.02 3.00 -8.33
CA SER A 155 16.58 2.84 -6.99
C SER A 155 15.81 1.81 -6.16
N VAL A 156 16.51 1.19 -5.22
CA VAL A 156 15.92 0.43 -4.10
C VAL A 156 15.60 1.42 -3.01
N VAL A 157 14.33 1.72 -2.84
CA VAL A 157 13.85 2.67 -1.84
C VAL A 157 13.77 1.98 -0.49
N CYS A 158 14.50 2.49 0.50
CA CYS A 158 14.52 1.97 1.86
C CYS A 158 13.91 2.99 2.82
N ALA A 159 12.97 2.55 3.64
CA ALA A 159 12.27 3.39 4.62
C ALA A 159 12.07 2.65 5.95
N ASP A 160 11.77 3.41 7.00
CA ASP A 160 11.32 2.85 8.27
C ASP A 160 9.97 2.13 8.09
N ASP A 161 8.97 2.88 7.70
CA ASP A 161 7.65 2.42 7.25
C ASP A 161 7.10 3.45 6.27
N LEU A 162 6.12 3.06 5.45
CA LEU A 162 5.44 3.95 4.50
C LEU A 162 3.94 3.94 4.72
N THR A 163 3.35 5.11 4.56
CA THR A 163 1.90 5.26 4.51
C THR A 163 1.37 5.00 3.09
N PRO A 164 0.07 4.75 2.92
CA PRO A 164 -0.55 4.60 1.60
C PRO A 164 -0.27 5.81 0.69
N SER A 165 -0.37 7.01 1.23
CA SER A 165 -0.12 8.25 0.48
C SER A 165 1.34 8.38 0.02
N GLU A 166 2.29 8.02 0.88
CA GLU A 166 3.71 8.00 0.56
C GLU A 166 4.04 6.95 -0.50
N THR A 167 3.45 5.76 -0.39
CA THR A 167 3.61 4.69 -1.38
C THR A 167 3.06 5.11 -2.75
N ALA A 168 1.90 5.72 -2.76
CA ALA A 168 1.30 6.28 -3.97
C ALA A 168 2.18 7.35 -4.66
N ALA A 169 2.88 8.17 -3.88
CA ALA A 169 3.81 9.17 -4.42
C ALA A 169 5.05 8.55 -5.09
N LEU A 170 5.45 7.34 -4.70
CA LEU A 170 6.58 6.61 -5.29
C LEU A 170 6.25 6.01 -6.67
N GLU A 171 4.99 5.76 -6.97
CA GLU A 171 4.56 5.19 -8.25
C GLU A 171 5.09 5.98 -9.46
N ARG A 172 5.10 7.30 -9.36
CA ARG A 172 5.55 8.18 -10.44
C ARG A 172 7.07 8.23 -10.62
N ARG A 173 7.84 7.59 -9.71
CA ARG A 173 9.30 7.70 -9.64
C ARG A 173 10.05 6.56 -10.32
N ASN A 174 9.33 5.54 -10.85
CA ASN A 174 9.92 4.39 -11.52
C ASN A 174 11.05 3.73 -10.69
N ILE A 175 10.73 3.38 -9.43
CA ILE A 175 11.67 2.74 -8.51
C ILE A 175 11.85 1.25 -8.85
N ALA A 176 13.02 0.69 -8.53
CA ALA A 176 13.30 -0.73 -8.75
C ALA A 176 12.62 -1.62 -7.69
N ALA A 177 12.72 -1.25 -6.42
CA ALA A 177 12.13 -2.00 -5.31
C ALA A 177 11.81 -1.09 -4.13
N LEU A 178 10.99 -1.61 -3.23
CA LEU A 178 10.66 -1.03 -1.94
C LEU A 178 11.07 -1.97 -0.81
N VAL A 179 11.77 -1.46 0.20
CA VAL A 179 12.17 -2.20 1.40
C VAL A 179 11.83 -1.39 2.63
N THR A 180 11.04 -1.94 3.55
CA THR A 180 10.71 -1.26 4.81
C THR A 180 11.16 -2.04 6.03
N ALA A 181 11.67 -1.32 7.06
CA ALA A 181 12.06 -1.95 8.32
C ALA A 181 10.85 -2.49 9.07
N HIS A 182 9.76 -1.75 9.07
CA HIS A 182 8.50 -2.10 9.70
C HIS A 182 7.38 -2.28 8.68
N GLY A 183 6.18 -2.56 9.16
CA GLY A 183 4.99 -2.76 8.33
C GLY A 183 4.52 -4.22 8.32
N SER A 184 3.38 -4.45 7.68
CA SER A 184 2.73 -5.75 7.58
C SER A 184 2.39 -6.08 6.13
N ALA A 185 2.50 -7.36 5.73
CA ALA A 185 2.12 -7.83 4.40
C ALA A 185 0.62 -7.64 4.08
N ILE A 186 -0.20 -7.41 5.09
CA ILE A 186 -1.63 -7.13 4.98
C ILE A 186 -1.94 -5.63 5.08
N SER A 187 -0.93 -4.76 5.17
CA SER A 187 -1.11 -3.31 5.21
C SER A 187 -1.55 -2.77 3.85
N HIS A 188 -2.20 -1.60 3.86
CA HIS A 188 -2.56 -0.93 2.61
C HIS A 188 -1.35 -0.54 1.76
N THR A 189 -0.22 -0.19 2.40
CA THR A 189 1.07 0.02 1.74
C THR A 189 1.50 -1.20 0.93
N ALA A 190 1.41 -2.40 1.53
CA ALA A 190 1.73 -3.65 0.85
C ALA A 190 0.79 -3.91 -0.34
N ILE A 191 -0.52 -3.72 -0.15
CA ILE A 191 -1.52 -3.89 -1.20
C ILE A 191 -1.26 -2.92 -2.37
N LEU A 192 -0.97 -1.66 -2.09
CA LEU A 192 -0.63 -0.66 -3.11
C LEU A 192 0.65 -1.03 -3.86
N ALA A 193 1.74 -1.36 -3.15
CA ALA A 193 3.01 -1.75 -3.75
C ALA A 193 2.85 -2.99 -4.66
N HIS A 194 2.09 -4.00 -4.19
CA HIS A 194 1.76 -5.18 -4.99
C HIS A 194 1.00 -4.80 -6.26
N SER A 195 -0.04 -3.95 -6.14
CA SER A 195 -0.86 -3.53 -7.29
C SER A 195 -0.09 -2.69 -8.31
N MET A 196 0.96 -2.00 -7.87
CA MET A 196 1.88 -1.25 -8.73
C MET A 196 3.00 -2.12 -9.32
N ASN A 197 3.00 -3.44 -9.06
CA ASN A 197 4.04 -4.38 -9.48
C ASN A 197 5.46 -3.99 -9.02
N ILE A 198 5.57 -3.38 -7.84
CA ILE A 198 6.85 -2.99 -7.26
C ILE A 198 7.37 -4.13 -6.39
N PRO A 199 8.55 -4.74 -6.71
CA PRO A 199 9.21 -5.70 -5.84
C PRO A 199 9.36 -5.14 -4.43
N THR A 200 8.77 -5.78 -3.43
CA THR A 200 8.64 -5.19 -2.10
C THR A 200 8.93 -6.21 -1.02
N VAL A 201 9.80 -5.84 -0.08
CA VAL A 201 10.12 -6.60 1.13
C VAL A 201 9.83 -5.71 2.34
N ILE A 202 9.01 -6.20 3.27
CA ILE A 202 8.60 -5.44 4.46
C ILE A 202 8.93 -6.16 5.75
N GLY A 203 9.05 -5.40 6.85
CA GLY A 203 9.35 -5.95 8.17
C GLY A 203 10.74 -6.54 8.28
N ILE A 204 11.73 -5.97 7.58
CA ILE A 204 13.12 -6.46 7.56
C ILE A 204 13.89 -6.13 8.85
N GLY A 205 13.38 -5.20 9.66
CA GLY A 205 13.92 -4.79 10.95
C GLY A 205 14.85 -3.58 10.92
N ASP A 206 15.02 -2.93 12.09
CA ASP A 206 15.84 -1.71 12.26
C ASP A 206 17.32 -1.94 11.96
N GLU A 207 17.82 -3.17 12.17
CA GLU A 207 19.20 -3.52 11.90
C GLU A 207 19.55 -3.29 10.42
N PHE A 208 18.60 -3.53 9.51
CA PHE A 208 18.79 -3.24 8.09
C PHE A 208 19.09 -1.77 7.86
N LEU A 209 18.23 -0.87 8.37
CA LEU A 209 18.39 0.59 8.18
C LEU A 209 19.69 1.13 8.80
N ALA A 210 20.18 0.50 9.89
CA ALA A 210 21.42 0.88 10.53
C ALA A 210 22.67 0.46 9.71
N ASN A 211 22.54 -0.54 8.85
CA ASN A 211 23.67 -1.11 8.10
C ASN A 211 23.75 -0.65 6.65
N ILE A 212 22.71 -0.01 6.09
CA ILE A 212 22.70 0.45 4.70
C ILE A 212 23.27 1.86 4.53
N ARG A 213 23.80 2.13 3.36
CA ARG A 213 24.28 3.46 2.96
C ARG A 213 23.64 3.91 1.65
N PRO A 214 23.31 5.19 1.50
CA PRO A 214 22.80 5.72 0.23
C PRO A 214 23.81 5.49 -0.90
N GLY A 215 23.32 5.00 -2.05
CA GLY A 215 24.12 4.72 -3.22
C GLY A 215 24.84 3.36 -3.22
N GLU A 216 24.72 2.57 -2.17
CA GLU A 216 25.18 1.18 -2.11
C GLU A 216 24.28 0.30 -2.99
N GLN A 217 24.86 -0.73 -3.61
CA GLN A 217 24.10 -1.66 -4.44
C GLN A 217 23.41 -2.71 -3.58
N ALA A 218 22.11 -2.91 -3.83
CA ALA A 218 21.34 -3.96 -3.19
C ALA A 218 20.61 -4.82 -4.22
N PHE A 219 20.56 -6.11 -3.94
CA PHE A 219 19.70 -7.07 -4.62
C PHE A 219 18.50 -7.37 -3.74
N VAL A 220 17.31 -7.23 -4.29
CA VAL A 220 16.05 -7.52 -3.61
C VAL A 220 15.42 -8.72 -4.29
N ASP A 221 15.26 -9.79 -3.55
CA ASP A 221 14.56 -11.00 -3.98
C ASP A 221 13.16 -11.02 -3.37
N GLY A 222 12.18 -10.58 -4.15
CA GLY A 222 10.78 -10.62 -3.76
C GLY A 222 10.17 -12.02 -3.74
N PHE A 223 10.84 -13.08 -4.18
CA PHE A 223 10.35 -14.45 -4.03
C PHE A 223 10.65 -15.00 -2.64
N SER A 224 11.88 -14.79 -2.17
CA SER A 224 12.35 -15.27 -0.85
C SER A 224 12.15 -14.25 0.27
N GLY A 225 11.98 -12.97 -0.05
CA GLY A 225 11.98 -11.86 0.91
C GLY A 225 13.40 -11.50 1.38
N GLU A 226 14.44 -11.87 0.64
CA GLU A 226 15.84 -11.57 0.97
C GLU A 226 16.28 -10.26 0.33
N VAL A 227 17.04 -9.48 1.10
CA VAL A 227 17.76 -8.29 0.62
C VAL A 227 19.23 -8.46 0.87
N ILE A 228 20.03 -8.43 -0.21
CA ILE A 228 21.46 -8.70 -0.18
C ILE A 228 22.22 -7.41 -0.50
N LEU A 229 23.04 -6.95 0.45
CA LEU A 229 23.92 -5.80 0.26
C LEU A 229 25.22 -6.23 -0.43
N GLU A 230 25.70 -5.39 -1.36
CA GLU A 230 26.90 -5.64 -2.16
C GLU A 230 26.87 -7.05 -2.80
N PRO A 231 25.87 -7.35 -3.66
CA PRO A 231 25.74 -8.66 -4.30
C PRO A 231 26.94 -8.96 -5.16
N ASP A 232 27.44 -10.20 -5.11
CA ASP A 232 28.52 -10.65 -5.97
C ASP A 232 28.05 -10.93 -7.41
N ALA A 233 29.00 -11.16 -8.33
CA ALA A 233 28.69 -11.44 -9.73
C ALA A 233 27.83 -12.71 -9.92
N GLY A 234 27.88 -13.66 -9.00
CA GLY A 234 27.09 -14.88 -9.03
C GLY A 234 25.60 -14.60 -8.75
N ILE A 235 25.31 -13.68 -7.84
CA ILE A 235 23.94 -13.25 -7.54
C ILE A 235 23.39 -12.39 -8.70
N LEU A 236 24.21 -11.47 -9.22
CA LEU A 236 23.82 -10.63 -10.36
C LEU A 236 23.53 -11.46 -11.63
N SER A 237 24.22 -12.58 -11.80
CA SER A 237 23.95 -13.48 -12.93
C SER A 237 22.59 -14.15 -12.86
N LYS A 238 21.98 -14.28 -11.67
CA LYS A 238 20.61 -14.78 -11.50
C LYS A 238 19.55 -13.82 -12.08
N LEU A 239 19.85 -12.50 -12.13
CA LEU A 239 18.96 -11.52 -12.77
C LEU A 239 18.97 -11.60 -14.30
N THR A 240 20.15 -11.98 -14.88
CA THR A 240 20.34 -12.08 -16.34
C THR A 240 19.99 -13.46 -16.86
N ALA A 241 19.93 -14.47 -16.01
CA ALA A 241 19.33 -15.73 -16.40
C ALA A 241 17.83 -15.45 -16.69
N PRO A 242 17.31 -15.77 -17.89
CA PRO A 242 15.88 -15.80 -18.06
C PRO A 242 15.37 -16.67 -16.89
N GLN A 243 14.58 -16.10 -16.00
CA GLN A 243 13.78 -16.93 -15.14
C GLN A 243 12.91 -17.68 -16.11
N GLU A 244 13.30 -18.92 -16.40
CA GLU A 244 12.42 -19.87 -17.02
C GLU A 244 11.22 -19.92 -16.07
N LYS A 245 10.22 -19.07 -16.35
CA LYS A 245 8.86 -19.45 -16.02
C LYS A 245 8.83 -20.85 -16.60
N SER A 246 8.80 -21.83 -15.74
CA SER A 246 8.59 -23.21 -16.15
C SER A 246 7.21 -23.26 -16.80
N THR A 247 7.16 -22.78 -18.03
CA THR A 247 6.02 -22.89 -18.95
C THR A 247 6.05 -24.27 -19.58
N ASP A 248 6.44 -25.29 -18.81
CA ASP A 248 6.14 -26.65 -19.16
C ASP A 248 4.70 -26.96 -18.71
N THR A 249 3.78 -26.21 -19.33
CA THR A 249 2.34 -26.27 -19.07
C THR A 249 1.62 -27.18 -20.10
N SER A 250 2.37 -27.94 -20.86
CA SER A 250 1.80 -28.81 -21.90
C SER A 250 1.31 -30.19 -21.40
N GLU A 251 1.67 -30.56 -20.15
CA GLU A 251 1.14 -31.77 -19.54
C GLU A 251 0.18 -31.35 -18.40
N GLY A 252 -1.08 -31.77 -18.52
CA GLY A 252 -2.10 -31.49 -17.50
C GLY A 252 -1.61 -31.83 -16.10
N THR A 253 -2.03 -31.07 -15.12
CA THR A 253 -1.60 -31.16 -13.72
C THR A 253 -2.10 -32.47 -13.11
N HIS A 254 -1.19 -33.40 -12.93
CA HIS A 254 -1.46 -34.67 -12.28
C HIS A 254 -0.54 -34.80 -11.04
N THR A 255 -1.08 -35.35 -9.96
CA THR A 255 -0.28 -35.77 -8.81
C THR A 255 0.56 -37.00 -9.17
N ALA A 256 1.56 -37.36 -8.35
CA ALA A 256 2.43 -38.52 -8.59
C ALA A 256 1.69 -39.86 -8.71
N ASP A 257 0.48 -39.95 -8.18
CA ASP A 257 -0.43 -41.12 -8.30
C ASP A 257 -1.34 -41.07 -9.55
N GLY A 258 -1.18 -40.06 -10.42
CA GLY A 258 -1.94 -39.90 -11.63
C GLY A 258 -3.31 -39.20 -11.46
N THR A 259 -3.63 -38.67 -10.28
CA THR A 259 -4.88 -37.95 -10.07
C THR A 259 -4.80 -36.57 -10.71
N HIS A 260 -5.76 -36.22 -11.58
CA HIS A 260 -5.83 -34.88 -12.19
C HIS A 260 -6.24 -33.83 -11.14
N VAL A 261 -5.45 -32.72 -11.06
CA VAL A 261 -5.74 -31.56 -10.23
C VAL A 261 -6.16 -30.40 -11.13
N SER A 262 -7.42 -29.97 -11.02
CA SER A 262 -7.91 -28.86 -11.84
C SER A 262 -7.34 -27.52 -11.34
N ILE A 263 -6.76 -26.76 -12.28
CA ILE A 263 -6.25 -25.38 -12.03
C ILE A 263 -7.24 -24.38 -12.60
N TYR A 264 -7.61 -23.40 -11.77
CA TYR A 264 -8.49 -22.29 -12.18
C TYR A 264 -7.71 -20.99 -12.13
N SER A 265 -7.74 -20.22 -13.22
CA SER A 265 -7.17 -18.87 -13.24
C SER A 265 -8.03 -17.95 -12.41
N ALA A 266 -7.39 -17.18 -11.51
CA ALA A 266 -8.04 -16.16 -10.68
C ALA A 266 -7.75 -14.74 -11.17
N ASP A 267 -7.10 -14.61 -12.34
CA ASP A 267 -6.80 -13.32 -12.98
C ASP A 267 -8.08 -12.63 -13.45
N ASP A 268 -7.90 -11.50 -14.15
CA ASP A 268 -9.02 -10.74 -14.72
C ASP A 268 -9.95 -11.67 -15.51
N PRO A 269 -11.22 -11.82 -15.07
CA PRO A 269 -12.18 -12.67 -15.77
C PRO A 269 -12.42 -12.25 -17.21
N CYS A 270 -11.97 -11.05 -17.59
CA CYS A 270 -12.02 -10.51 -18.95
C CYS A 270 -10.75 -10.79 -19.76
N ALA A 271 -9.67 -11.29 -19.17
CA ALA A 271 -8.47 -11.70 -19.87
C ALA A 271 -8.65 -13.08 -20.57
N PRO A 272 -7.88 -13.38 -21.64
CA PRO A 272 -7.88 -14.71 -22.25
C PRO A 272 -7.51 -15.79 -21.22
N LEU A 273 -8.25 -16.91 -21.22
CA LEU A 273 -7.95 -18.04 -20.34
C LEU A 273 -6.57 -18.63 -20.73
N PRO A 274 -5.63 -18.78 -19.79
CA PRO A 274 -4.37 -19.46 -20.05
C PRO A 274 -4.58 -20.90 -20.50
N GLU A 275 -3.77 -21.40 -21.44
CA GLU A 275 -3.91 -22.76 -22.01
C GLU A 275 -3.81 -23.88 -20.96
N TYR A 276 -3.15 -23.60 -19.82
CA TYR A 276 -2.99 -24.55 -18.71
C TYR A 276 -4.16 -24.56 -17.73
N ALA A 277 -5.10 -23.63 -17.84
CA ALA A 277 -6.18 -23.50 -16.86
C ALA A 277 -7.42 -24.29 -17.31
N ASP A 278 -7.97 -25.09 -16.41
CA ASP A 278 -9.20 -25.87 -16.61
C ASP A 278 -10.46 -24.98 -16.48
N GLY A 279 -10.31 -23.73 -16.07
CA GLY A 279 -11.41 -22.80 -15.90
C GLY A 279 -11.03 -21.48 -15.21
N ILE A 280 -12.04 -20.71 -14.86
CA ILE A 280 -11.90 -19.42 -14.18
C ILE A 280 -12.47 -19.51 -12.76
N ALA A 281 -11.78 -18.89 -11.79
CA ALA A 281 -12.25 -18.71 -10.43
C ALA A 281 -12.45 -17.22 -10.12
N VAL A 282 -13.68 -16.79 -9.96
CA VAL A 282 -14.04 -15.38 -9.67
C VAL A 282 -14.20 -15.21 -8.16
N PHE A 283 -13.20 -14.67 -7.49
CA PHE A 283 -13.20 -14.47 -6.05
C PHE A 283 -13.60 -13.05 -5.62
N GLY A 284 -13.49 -12.07 -6.50
CA GLY A 284 -13.84 -10.67 -6.28
C GLY A 284 -14.92 -10.25 -7.25
N CYS A 285 -16.19 -10.58 -6.96
CA CYS A 285 -17.27 -9.91 -7.68
C CYS A 285 -17.29 -8.46 -7.21
N PRO A 286 -17.12 -7.46 -8.09
CA PRO A 286 -17.42 -6.10 -7.72
C PRO A 286 -18.87 -6.08 -7.22
N LEU A 287 -19.09 -5.51 -6.03
CA LEU A 287 -20.44 -5.25 -5.50
C LEU A 287 -21.08 -4.19 -6.40
N LEU A 288 -21.49 -4.62 -7.57
CA LEU A 288 -22.24 -3.77 -8.48
C LEU A 288 -23.62 -3.64 -7.88
N SER A 289 -23.98 -2.44 -7.46
CA SER A 289 -25.31 -2.09 -6.97
C SER A 289 -26.39 -2.16 -8.07
N ASP A 290 -25.98 -2.36 -9.32
CA ASP A 290 -26.82 -2.42 -10.50
C ASP A 290 -26.91 -3.87 -10.99
N GLU A 291 -28.10 -4.46 -10.89
CA GLU A 291 -28.39 -5.84 -11.30
C GLU A 291 -28.08 -6.07 -12.79
N THR A 292 -28.26 -5.07 -13.65
CA THR A 292 -27.95 -5.17 -15.07
C THR A 292 -26.46 -5.33 -15.32
N LYS A 293 -25.64 -4.55 -14.61
CA LYS A 293 -24.17 -4.63 -14.70
C LYS A 293 -23.64 -5.94 -14.14
N GLN A 294 -24.23 -6.44 -13.04
CA GLN A 294 -23.91 -7.77 -12.52
C GLN A 294 -24.19 -8.87 -13.55
N TYR A 295 -25.36 -8.81 -14.17
CA TYR A 295 -25.74 -9.76 -15.20
C TYR A 295 -24.77 -9.71 -16.40
N GLU A 296 -24.44 -8.52 -16.90
CA GLU A 296 -23.50 -8.34 -18.01
C GLU A 296 -22.09 -8.88 -17.67
N TYR A 297 -21.63 -8.65 -16.44
CA TYR A 297 -20.35 -9.15 -15.96
C TYR A 297 -20.30 -10.68 -15.93
N TYR A 298 -21.29 -11.34 -15.32
CA TYR A 298 -21.33 -12.81 -15.28
C TYR A 298 -21.59 -13.42 -16.65
N ARG A 299 -22.36 -12.76 -17.49
CA ARG A 299 -22.59 -13.17 -18.87
C ARG A 299 -21.29 -13.15 -19.68
N ALA A 300 -20.49 -12.11 -19.55
CA ALA A 300 -19.21 -12.00 -20.24
C ALA A 300 -18.25 -13.14 -19.84
N ILE A 301 -18.24 -13.54 -18.56
CA ILE A 301 -17.48 -14.69 -18.06
C ILE A 301 -18.01 -15.99 -18.69
N ALA A 302 -19.30 -16.22 -18.67
CA ALA A 302 -19.93 -17.44 -19.19
C ALA A 302 -19.74 -17.60 -20.71
N GLU A 303 -19.81 -16.51 -21.48
CA GLU A 303 -19.60 -16.52 -22.92
C GLU A 303 -18.15 -16.84 -23.30
N ARG A 304 -17.18 -16.57 -22.43
CA ARG A 304 -15.74 -16.86 -22.64
C ARG A 304 -15.32 -18.26 -22.21
N THR A 305 -16.13 -18.92 -21.42
CA THR A 305 -15.83 -20.23 -20.88
C THR A 305 -16.89 -21.28 -21.31
N PRO A 306 -17.23 -21.41 -22.60
CA PRO A 306 -18.31 -22.30 -23.05
C PRO A 306 -18.03 -23.77 -22.75
N ASP A 307 -16.75 -24.16 -22.74
CA ASP A 307 -16.30 -25.54 -22.53
C ASP A 307 -15.53 -25.72 -21.21
N CYS A 308 -15.41 -24.69 -20.39
CA CYS A 308 -14.64 -24.66 -19.14
C CYS A 308 -15.53 -24.44 -17.93
N ARG A 309 -15.01 -24.80 -16.74
CA ARG A 309 -15.73 -24.54 -15.48
C ARG A 309 -15.47 -23.11 -15.00
N ALA A 310 -16.53 -22.43 -14.55
CA ALA A 310 -16.42 -21.18 -13.82
C ALA A 310 -16.83 -21.40 -12.35
N ILE A 311 -15.97 -21.00 -11.41
CA ILE A 311 -16.24 -21.01 -9.96
C ILE A 311 -16.47 -19.57 -9.55
N ILE A 312 -17.66 -19.26 -9.03
CA ILE A 312 -18.00 -17.91 -8.58
C ILE A 312 -18.20 -17.93 -7.08
N ARG A 313 -17.42 -17.14 -6.34
CA ARG A 313 -17.61 -16.93 -4.93
C ARG A 313 -18.70 -15.87 -4.72
N MET A 314 -19.83 -16.28 -4.16
CA MET A 314 -20.89 -15.35 -3.80
C MET A 314 -20.43 -14.40 -2.68
N PRO A 315 -20.70 -13.09 -2.78
CA PRO A 315 -20.48 -12.17 -1.66
C PRO A 315 -21.36 -12.57 -0.48
N VAL A 316 -20.81 -12.52 0.71
CA VAL A 316 -21.59 -12.68 1.94
C VAL A 316 -22.27 -11.36 2.19
N ILE A 317 -23.59 -11.31 1.95
CA ILE A 317 -24.41 -10.16 2.31
C ILE A 317 -24.76 -10.35 3.79
N SER A 318 -24.13 -9.55 4.66
CA SER A 318 -24.45 -9.48 6.09
C SER A 318 -25.41 -8.34 6.34
#